data_b70dca70bb7eb7b57d9be39e1251bbcc
#
_entry.id   b70dca70bb7eb7b57d9be39e1251bbcc
#
_cell.length_a   1.000
_cell.length_b   1.000
_cell.length_c   1.000
_cell.angle_alpha   90.00
_cell.angle_beta   90.00
_cell.angle_gamma   90.00
#
_symmetry.space_group_name_H-M   'P 1'
#
loop_
_entity.id
_entity.type
_entity.pdbx_description
1 polymer ?
#
loop_
_entity_poly.entity_id
_entity_poly.type
_entity_poly.pdbx_seq_one_letter_code
_entity_poly.pdbx_strand_id
1 'polypeptide(L)'
;MDDPSPFLPPRKRWYSGVFSLGYRWQVKSGLDRAWEKLVNFSLLGSAFAASAGVNLLHLVLAMVVPAYGFFYCRRAWLGANVLTGYAIAALWFFIRIGHADTNIPIMAMLGLHVAGFRFILSSVTPRPPPATLLVLTIGAYLIILLGIYRPMGKLVRAYVVLPLDFNQRIVLVNPRARETDIRQGDWVAYQFDGFSTPGVVVQAGTDMEQALAASGDRMRFGPDYCLLNETRVFQATKSGMPKEGEFVVPENHLFIWPSVADSIIGSSQPDSPIRKRFPLEQLAFIPHERIKGRAYESWFGLKQKVK
;
A
#
# COMPACT_ATOMS: atom_id res chain seq x y z
N MET A 1 28.56 15.18 -48.44
CA MET A 1 27.96 16.41 -47.91
C MET A 1 27.25 16.00 -46.63
N ASP A 2 27.99 16.05 -45.55
CA ASP A 2 27.57 15.56 -44.22
C ASP A 2 27.10 16.77 -43.43
N ASP A 3 25.85 16.73 -42.97
CA ASP A 3 25.29 17.77 -42.12
C ASP A 3 25.23 17.24 -40.67
N PRO A 4 25.99 17.82 -39.74
CA PRO A 4 26.01 17.37 -38.37
C PRO A 4 24.84 17.96 -37.59
N SER A 5 24.00 17.11 -37.03
CA SER A 5 22.92 17.47 -36.13
C SER A 5 23.41 18.17 -34.86
N PRO A 6 22.86 19.34 -34.51
CA PRO A 6 23.36 20.15 -33.40
C PRO A 6 22.45 20.12 -32.16
N PHE A 7 22.11 18.99 -31.59
CA PHE A 7 21.41 18.98 -30.30
C PHE A 7 21.73 17.73 -29.46
N LEU A 8 22.94 17.72 -28.90
CA LEU A 8 23.16 16.95 -27.66
C LEU A 8 23.44 17.96 -26.54
N PRO A 9 22.64 17.94 -25.46
CA PRO A 9 22.94 18.77 -24.30
C PRO A 9 24.23 18.31 -23.63
N PRO A 10 25.02 19.25 -23.04
CA PRO A 10 26.31 18.92 -22.48
C PRO A 10 26.11 17.91 -21.31
N ARG A 11 26.84 16.78 -21.40
CA ARG A 11 26.97 15.82 -20.30
C ARG A 11 27.45 16.58 -19.07
N LYS A 12 26.59 16.72 -18.07
CA LYS A 12 26.98 17.15 -16.73
C LYS A 12 28.04 16.17 -16.23
N ARG A 13 29.31 16.58 -16.24
CA ARG A 13 30.38 15.92 -15.49
C ARG A 13 29.97 15.98 -14.01
N TRP A 14 29.55 14.84 -13.46
CA TRP A 14 29.49 14.68 -12.04
C TRP A 14 30.90 14.85 -11.50
N TYR A 15 31.07 15.87 -10.72
CA TYR A 15 32.27 16.05 -9.92
C TYR A 15 32.37 14.89 -8.94
N SER A 16 33.09 13.83 -9.31
CA SER A 16 33.69 12.88 -8.38
C SER A 16 34.90 13.60 -7.74
N GLY A 17 34.59 14.64 -6.98
CA GLY A 17 35.54 15.54 -6.40
C GLY A 17 35.50 15.45 -4.90
N VAL A 18 36.48 14.80 -4.36
CA VAL A 18 37.11 15.20 -3.11
C VAL A 18 36.27 15.08 -1.87
N PHE A 19 35.91 13.85 -1.53
CA PHE A 19 35.88 13.51 -0.12
C PHE A 19 37.32 13.29 0.31
N SER A 20 37.90 14.29 0.98
CA SER A 20 39.26 14.23 1.49
C SER A 20 39.42 12.96 2.34
N LEU A 21 40.57 12.29 2.22
CA LEU A 21 40.94 11.13 3.03
C LEU A 21 40.72 11.35 4.54
N GLY A 22 40.81 12.61 5.02
CA GLY A 22 40.52 13.00 6.39
C GLY A 22 39.05 12.78 6.83
N TYR A 23 38.09 12.97 5.92
CA TYR A 23 36.69 12.75 6.26
C TYR A 23 36.38 11.25 6.39
N ARG A 24 37.00 10.40 5.59
CA ARG A 24 36.90 8.93 5.72
C ARG A 24 37.46 8.43 7.08
N TRP A 25 38.55 8.99 7.56
CA TRP A 25 39.11 8.64 8.87
C TRP A 25 38.21 9.09 10.03
N GLN A 26 37.62 10.28 9.94
CA GLN A 26 36.71 10.77 10.99
C GLN A 26 35.40 9.96 11.05
N VAL A 27 34.86 9.56 9.90
CA VAL A 27 33.66 8.72 9.85
C VAL A 27 33.97 7.32 10.38
N LYS A 28 35.11 6.73 10.01
CA LYS A 28 35.53 5.41 10.52
C LYS A 28 35.77 5.42 12.01
N SER A 29 36.45 6.44 12.55
CA SER A 29 36.66 6.59 14.01
C SER A 29 35.37 6.90 14.75
N GLY A 30 34.37 7.51 14.10
CA GLY A 30 33.05 7.72 14.66
C GLY A 30 32.24 6.41 14.73
N LEU A 31 32.32 5.59 13.69
CA LEU A 31 31.70 4.26 13.66
C LEU A 31 32.35 3.29 14.65
N ASP A 32 33.67 3.29 14.78
CA ASP A 32 34.37 2.44 15.73
C ASP A 32 34.00 2.83 17.15
N ARG A 33 33.95 4.11 17.50
CA ARG A 33 33.48 4.61 18.78
C ARG A 33 32.00 4.30 19.05
N ALA A 34 31.18 4.36 18.05
CA ALA A 34 29.76 3.94 18.15
C ALA A 34 29.65 2.42 18.36
N TRP A 35 30.49 1.64 17.71
CA TRP A 35 30.54 0.18 17.85
C TRP A 35 31.07 -0.23 19.23
N GLU A 36 32.13 0.37 19.73
CA GLU A 36 32.61 0.14 21.10
C GLU A 36 31.55 0.51 22.13
N LYS A 37 30.83 1.61 21.93
CA LYS A 37 29.72 1.99 22.82
C LYS A 37 28.57 0.99 22.72
N LEU A 38 28.27 0.42 21.53
CA LEU A 38 27.27 -0.61 21.31
C LEU A 38 27.66 -1.95 21.98
N VAL A 39 28.93 -2.33 21.88
CA VAL A 39 29.45 -3.54 22.53
C VAL A 39 29.44 -3.40 24.06
N ASN A 40 29.89 -2.26 24.58
CA ASN A 40 29.77 -1.94 26.00
C ASN A 40 28.29 -1.84 26.45
N PHE A 41 27.39 -1.47 25.57
CA PHE A 41 25.95 -1.42 25.78
C PHE A 41 25.33 -2.83 25.89
N SER A 42 25.79 -3.82 25.10
CA SER A 42 25.32 -5.22 25.24
C SER A 42 25.71 -5.84 26.60
N LEU A 43 26.87 -5.45 27.12
CA LEU A 43 27.29 -5.81 28.50
C LEU A 43 26.49 -5.07 29.58
N LEU A 44 26.11 -3.81 29.30
CA LEU A 44 25.20 -3.04 30.16
C LEU A 44 23.76 -3.61 30.11
N GLY A 45 23.31 -4.15 28.98
CA GLY A 45 22.01 -4.78 28.85
C GLY A 45 21.87 -6.02 29.76
N SER A 46 22.92 -6.85 29.85
CA SER A 46 22.94 -8.01 30.74
C SER A 46 23.06 -7.63 32.22
N ALA A 47 23.88 -6.62 32.55
CA ALA A 47 23.98 -6.07 33.90
C ALA A 47 22.70 -5.32 34.32
N PHE A 48 22.03 -4.66 33.34
CA PHE A 48 20.78 -3.95 33.53
C PHE A 48 19.62 -4.90 33.80
N ALA A 49 19.51 -5.99 33.04
CA ALA A 49 18.49 -7.03 33.26
C ALA A 49 18.68 -7.73 34.61
N ALA A 50 19.92 -7.95 35.03
CA ALA A 50 20.26 -8.60 36.32
C ALA A 50 20.06 -7.70 37.54
N SER A 51 20.29 -6.38 37.41
CA SER A 51 20.22 -5.45 38.55
C SER A 51 18.82 -4.84 38.75
N ALA A 52 17.95 -4.91 37.75
CA ALA A 52 16.74 -4.10 37.72
C ALA A 52 15.49 -4.78 38.27
N GLY A 53 15.51 -6.06 38.55
CA GLY A 53 14.32 -6.82 38.99
C GLY A 53 13.19 -6.87 37.92
N VAL A 54 13.45 -6.34 36.72
CA VAL A 54 12.51 -6.41 35.60
C VAL A 54 12.85 -7.62 34.76
N ASN A 55 11.97 -8.61 34.76
CA ASN A 55 12.12 -9.79 33.91
C ASN A 55 12.03 -9.37 32.44
N LEU A 56 12.88 -9.96 31.59
CA LEU A 56 12.86 -9.78 30.13
C LEU A 56 11.44 -9.96 29.54
N LEU A 57 10.66 -10.87 30.12
CA LEU A 57 9.25 -11.11 29.73
C LEU A 57 8.42 -9.82 29.82
N HIS A 58 8.56 -9.02 30.88
CA HIS A 58 7.79 -7.79 31.03
C HIS A 58 8.21 -6.71 30.04
N LEU A 59 9.48 -6.68 29.62
CA LEU A 59 9.96 -5.79 28.57
C LEU A 59 9.37 -6.21 27.20
N VAL A 60 9.37 -7.52 26.91
CA VAL A 60 8.75 -8.05 25.69
C VAL A 60 7.25 -7.79 25.68
N LEU A 61 6.55 -8.01 26.81
CA LEU A 61 5.11 -7.71 26.90
C LEU A 61 4.83 -6.22 26.71
N ALA A 62 5.69 -5.33 27.19
CA ALA A 62 5.54 -3.90 26.95
C ALA A 62 5.83 -3.48 25.51
N MET A 63 6.58 -4.29 24.75
CA MET A 63 6.76 -4.10 23.31
C MET A 63 5.61 -4.66 22.48
N VAL A 64 4.84 -5.61 22.99
CA VAL A 64 3.74 -6.26 22.26
C VAL A 64 2.40 -5.63 22.62
N VAL A 65 2.20 -5.31 23.90
CA VAL A 65 0.91 -4.82 24.41
C VAL A 65 1.00 -3.33 24.73
N PRO A 66 0.25 -2.48 24.01
CA PRO A 66 0.19 -1.04 24.33
C PRO A 66 -0.22 -0.82 25.80
N ALA A 67 0.36 0.18 26.42
CA ALA A 67 0.10 0.56 27.82
C ALA A 67 0.51 -0.46 28.89
N TYR A 68 0.99 -1.67 28.55
CA TYR A 68 1.38 -2.69 29.53
C TYR A 68 2.31 -2.15 30.61
N GLY A 69 3.29 -1.33 30.26
CA GLY A 69 4.24 -0.77 31.19
C GLY A 69 3.63 0.08 32.31
N PHE A 70 2.56 0.78 32.04
CA PHE A 70 1.84 1.57 33.04
C PHE A 70 1.11 0.67 34.03
N PHE A 71 0.45 -0.40 33.54
CA PHE A 71 -0.23 -1.37 34.40
C PHE A 71 0.77 -2.12 35.29
N TYR A 72 1.90 -2.56 34.71
CA TYR A 72 2.98 -3.22 35.46
C TYR A 72 3.51 -2.36 36.59
N CYS A 73 3.72 -1.06 36.34
CA CYS A 73 4.16 -0.10 37.35
C CYS A 73 3.03 0.41 38.26
N ARG A 74 1.89 -0.26 38.33
CA ARG A 74 0.72 0.09 39.15
C ARG A 74 0.14 1.50 38.89
N ARG A 75 0.33 2.04 37.69
CA ARG A 75 -0.23 3.32 37.27
C ARG A 75 -1.45 3.07 36.34
N ALA A 76 -2.44 2.32 36.85
CA ALA A 76 -3.59 1.87 36.10
C ALA A 76 -4.36 3.00 35.38
N TRP A 77 -4.51 4.16 36.04
CA TRP A 77 -5.16 5.33 35.42
C TRP A 77 -4.42 5.81 34.15
N LEU A 78 -3.09 5.93 34.22
CA LEU A 78 -2.30 6.31 33.04
C LEU A 78 -2.37 5.24 31.96
N GLY A 79 -2.32 3.97 32.36
CA GLY A 79 -2.47 2.84 31.43
C GLY A 79 -3.81 2.88 30.69
N ALA A 80 -4.90 3.13 31.41
CA ALA A 80 -6.23 3.24 30.81
C ALA A 80 -6.33 4.41 29.82
N ASN A 81 -5.81 5.60 30.16
CA ASN A 81 -5.78 6.76 29.28
C ASN A 81 -4.95 6.50 28.01
N VAL A 82 -3.78 5.88 28.15
CA VAL A 82 -2.93 5.53 27.01
C VAL A 82 -3.64 4.51 26.11
N LEU A 83 -4.29 3.50 26.68
CA LEU A 83 -5.04 2.50 25.92
C LEU A 83 -6.25 3.12 25.22
N THR A 84 -6.95 4.03 25.86
CA THR A 84 -8.07 4.78 25.26
C THR A 84 -7.56 5.65 24.09
N GLY A 85 -6.48 6.39 24.29
CA GLY A 85 -5.85 7.18 23.21
C GLY A 85 -5.38 6.31 22.05
N TYR A 86 -4.83 5.13 22.33
CA TYR A 86 -4.46 4.15 21.33
C TYR A 86 -5.68 3.65 20.54
N ALA A 87 -6.77 3.32 21.22
CA ALA A 87 -8.01 2.88 20.58
C ALA A 87 -8.62 3.97 19.68
N ILE A 88 -8.62 5.24 20.14
CA ILE A 88 -9.08 6.38 19.35
C ILE A 88 -8.20 6.55 18.10
N ALA A 89 -6.88 6.50 18.25
CA ALA A 89 -5.96 6.60 17.13
C ALA A 89 -6.13 5.43 16.14
N ALA A 90 -6.36 4.20 16.64
CA ALA A 90 -6.65 3.04 15.80
C ALA A 90 -7.96 3.20 15.03
N LEU A 91 -9.02 3.68 15.68
CA LEU A 91 -10.30 3.97 15.02
C LEU A 91 -10.12 5.04 13.94
N TRP A 92 -9.41 6.12 14.25
CA TRP A 92 -9.09 7.17 13.29
C TRP A 92 -8.28 6.62 12.10
N PHE A 93 -7.29 5.77 12.33
CA PHE A 93 -6.55 5.08 11.28
C PHE A 93 -7.48 4.33 10.33
N PHE A 94 -8.39 3.51 10.86
CA PHE A 94 -9.32 2.73 10.02
C PHE A 94 -10.30 3.62 9.24
N ILE A 95 -10.77 4.72 9.82
CA ILE A 95 -11.66 5.65 9.11
C ILE A 95 -10.92 6.37 7.96
N ARG A 96 -9.64 6.69 8.16
CA ARG A 96 -8.85 7.50 7.22
C ARG A 96 -7.85 6.67 6.40
N ILE A 97 -8.02 5.35 6.38
CA ILE A 97 -7.09 4.46 5.67
C ILE A 97 -6.98 4.84 4.19
N GLY A 98 -5.74 4.97 3.70
CA GLY A 98 -5.44 5.38 2.32
C GLY A 98 -5.31 6.89 2.12
N HIS A 99 -5.86 7.75 2.99
CA HIS A 99 -5.67 9.19 2.89
C HIS A 99 -4.25 9.63 3.29
N ALA A 100 -3.82 10.79 2.81
CA ALA A 100 -2.47 11.31 3.08
C ALA A 100 -2.17 11.51 4.58
N ASP A 101 -3.19 11.81 5.37
CA ASP A 101 -3.12 12.02 6.82
C ASP A 101 -3.15 10.70 7.64
N THR A 102 -3.26 9.54 7.00
CA THR A 102 -3.25 8.22 7.67
C THR A 102 -1.99 7.98 8.49
N ASN A 103 -0.87 8.63 8.16
CA ASN A 103 0.36 8.51 8.91
C ASN A 103 0.26 9.12 10.32
N ILE A 104 -0.60 10.12 10.53
CA ILE A 104 -0.76 10.79 11.83
C ILE A 104 -1.26 9.81 12.91
N PRO A 105 -2.39 9.09 12.73
CA PRO A 105 -2.83 8.11 13.72
C PRO A 105 -1.85 6.94 13.90
N ILE A 106 -1.13 6.52 12.86
CA ILE A 106 -0.09 5.48 12.98
C ILE A 106 1.02 5.96 13.91
N MET A 107 1.51 7.20 13.72
CA MET A 107 2.54 7.79 14.58
C MET A 107 2.06 7.97 16.00
N ALA A 108 0.80 8.40 16.20
CA ALA A 108 0.19 8.50 17.53
C ALA A 108 0.12 7.13 18.22
N MET A 109 -0.38 6.10 17.53
CA MET A 109 -0.41 4.72 18.05
C MET A 109 0.96 4.23 18.43
N LEU A 110 1.96 4.42 17.56
CA LEU A 110 3.33 3.99 17.81
C LEU A 110 3.97 4.74 18.98
N GLY A 111 3.76 6.05 19.09
CA GLY A 111 4.23 6.85 20.23
C GLY A 111 3.62 6.40 21.56
N LEU A 112 2.31 6.16 21.60
CA LEU A 112 1.60 5.65 22.77
C LEU A 112 2.06 4.23 23.16
N HIS A 113 2.35 3.40 22.15
CA HIS A 113 2.86 2.05 22.36
C HIS A 113 4.25 2.07 23.01
N VAL A 114 5.17 2.87 22.47
CA VAL A 114 6.54 3.01 22.99
C VAL A 114 6.56 3.68 24.35
N ALA A 115 5.59 4.56 24.64
CA ALA A 115 5.51 5.23 25.94
C ALA A 115 5.41 4.23 27.12
N GLY A 116 4.68 3.14 26.96
CA GLY A 116 4.58 2.07 27.95
C GLY A 116 5.93 1.40 28.23
N PHE A 117 6.69 1.09 27.17
CA PHE A 117 8.03 0.52 27.28
C PHE A 117 9.01 1.49 27.95
N ARG A 118 9.04 2.75 27.51
CA ARG A 118 9.87 3.80 28.12
C ARG A 118 9.55 4.01 29.60
N PHE A 119 8.28 3.89 29.97
CA PHE A 119 7.85 4.06 31.35
C PHE A 119 8.45 2.98 32.28
N ILE A 120 8.44 1.70 31.83
CA ILE A 120 9.14 0.62 32.59
C ILE A 120 10.60 0.97 32.75
N LEU A 121 11.31 1.31 31.67
CA LEU A 121 12.72 1.63 31.70
C LEU A 121 13.04 2.80 32.67
N SER A 122 12.19 3.82 32.71
CA SER A 122 12.39 4.97 33.60
C SER A 122 12.08 4.68 35.08
N SER A 123 11.35 3.59 35.35
CA SER A 123 10.96 3.17 36.71
C SER A 123 11.98 2.24 37.34
N VAL A 124 13.01 1.82 36.62
CA VAL A 124 14.08 0.96 37.11
C VAL A 124 15.04 1.74 37.99
N THR A 125 15.52 1.08 39.03
CA THR A 125 16.52 1.66 39.98
C THR A 125 17.79 0.80 39.97
N PRO A 126 18.99 1.36 39.70
CA PRO A 126 19.27 2.78 39.35
C PRO A 126 18.75 3.20 38.00
N ARG A 127 18.39 4.48 37.87
CA ARG A 127 17.88 5.03 36.57
C ARG A 127 18.98 5.00 35.50
N PRO A 128 18.69 4.50 34.31
CA PRO A 128 19.65 4.52 33.21
C PRO A 128 20.00 5.96 32.82
N PRO A 129 21.23 6.19 32.32
CA PRO A 129 21.61 7.48 31.77
C PRO A 129 20.66 7.93 30.64
N PRO A 130 20.41 9.23 30.49
CA PRO A 130 19.47 9.74 29.46
C PRO A 130 19.78 9.26 28.04
N ALA A 131 21.06 9.18 27.67
CA ALA A 131 21.50 8.68 26.37
C ALA A 131 21.14 7.20 26.17
N THR A 132 21.33 6.37 27.19
CA THR A 132 20.95 4.95 27.16
C THR A 132 19.44 4.79 27.03
N LEU A 133 18.67 5.57 27.79
CA LEU A 133 17.20 5.55 27.70
C LEU A 133 16.73 5.96 26.32
N LEU A 134 17.36 6.96 25.70
CA LEU A 134 17.04 7.39 24.33
C LEU A 134 17.30 6.27 23.31
N VAL A 135 18.50 5.65 23.35
CA VAL A 135 18.87 4.57 22.43
C VAL A 135 17.93 3.37 22.57
N LEU A 136 17.60 2.96 23.81
CA LEU A 136 16.64 1.87 24.05
C LEU A 136 15.23 2.21 23.53
N THR A 137 14.81 3.46 23.72
CA THR A 137 13.51 3.93 23.23
C THR A 137 13.45 3.91 21.70
N ILE A 138 14.51 4.37 21.02
CA ILE A 138 14.61 4.32 19.55
C ILE A 138 14.66 2.86 19.08
N GLY A 139 15.44 2.01 19.73
CA GLY A 139 15.50 0.58 19.42
C GLY A 139 14.12 -0.09 19.54
N ALA A 140 13.41 0.17 20.65
CA ALA A 140 12.05 -0.33 20.83
C ALA A 140 11.09 0.20 19.76
N TYR A 141 11.18 1.49 19.41
CA TYR A 141 10.40 2.10 18.33
C TYR A 141 10.61 1.36 17.01
N LEU A 142 11.85 1.08 16.64
CA LEU A 142 12.16 0.37 15.40
C LEU A 142 11.67 -1.09 15.43
N ILE A 143 11.86 -1.79 16.55
CA ILE A 143 11.39 -3.17 16.72
C ILE A 143 9.87 -3.24 16.62
N ILE A 144 9.14 -2.35 17.28
CA ILE A 144 7.68 -2.29 17.23
C ILE A 144 7.21 -1.94 15.81
N LEU A 145 7.82 -0.93 15.19
CA LEU A 145 7.47 -0.51 13.83
C LEU A 145 7.68 -1.65 12.80
N LEU A 146 8.84 -2.27 12.81
CA LEU A 146 9.21 -3.29 11.83
C LEU A 146 8.62 -4.67 12.16
N GLY A 147 8.53 -5.03 13.46
CA GLY A 147 8.07 -6.33 13.91
C GLY A 147 6.57 -6.45 14.09
N ILE A 148 5.85 -5.35 14.35
CA ILE A 148 4.41 -5.36 14.60
C ILE A 148 3.65 -4.57 13.53
N TYR A 149 3.94 -3.27 13.39
CA TYR A 149 3.13 -2.40 12.53
C TYR A 149 3.28 -2.71 11.05
N ARG A 150 4.50 -2.98 10.59
CA ARG A 150 4.75 -3.31 9.18
C ARG A 150 4.09 -4.63 8.75
N PRO A 151 4.21 -5.76 9.48
CA PRO A 151 3.49 -6.98 9.18
C PRO A 151 1.98 -6.80 9.27
N MET A 152 1.49 -6.12 10.31
CA MET A 152 0.05 -5.84 10.48
C MET A 152 -0.49 -5.03 9.30
N GLY A 153 0.23 -4.01 8.84
CA GLY A 153 -0.15 -3.23 7.66
C GLY A 153 -0.24 -4.09 6.38
N LYS A 154 0.68 -5.05 6.21
CA LYS A 154 0.60 -6.02 5.11
C LYS A 154 -0.64 -6.92 5.23
N LEU A 155 -0.92 -7.42 6.44
CA LEU A 155 -2.10 -8.25 6.69
C LEU A 155 -3.41 -7.47 6.44
N VAL A 156 -3.50 -6.23 6.90
CA VAL A 156 -4.67 -5.37 6.65
C VAL A 156 -4.88 -5.20 5.15
N ARG A 157 -3.83 -4.89 4.38
CA ARG A 157 -3.92 -4.74 2.92
C ARG A 157 -4.28 -6.03 2.20
N ALA A 158 -3.76 -7.16 2.66
CA ALA A 158 -4.01 -8.46 2.04
C ALA A 158 -5.40 -9.02 2.35
N TYR A 159 -5.95 -8.71 3.53
CA TYR A 159 -7.14 -9.41 4.03
C TYR A 159 -8.33 -8.53 4.38
N VAL A 160 -8.13 -7.25 4.57
CA VAL A 160 -9.21 -6.36 5.04
C VAL A 160 -9.54 -5.31 3.99
N VAL A 161 -8.55 -4.51 3.58
CA VAL A 161 -8.80 -3.37 2.70
C VAL A 161 -7.54 -2.98 1.93
N LEU A 162 -7.71 -2.84 0.62
CA LEU A 162 -6.68 -2.33 -0.28
C LEU A 162 -7.09 -0.91 -0.70
N PRO A 163 -6.42 0.16 -0.22
CA PRO A 163 -6.65 1.51 -0.70
C PRO A 163 -5.98 1.70 -2.06
N LEU A 164 -6.73 2.16 -3.04
CA LEU A 164 -6.26 2.51 -4.38
C LEU A 164 -6.53 3.98 -4.65
N ASP A 165 -5.58 4.67 -5.26
CA ASP A 165 -5.79 6.00 -5.81
C ASP A 165 -6.40 5.88 -7.20
N PHE A 166 -7.63 6.32 -7.34
CA PHE A 166 -8.38 6.31 -8.59
C PHE A 166 -8.98 7.68 -8.83
N ASN A 167 -8.60 8.33 -9.93
CA ASN A 167 -9.06 9.68 -10.27
C ASN A 167 -8.88 10.68 -9.11
N GLN A 168 -7.71 10.68 -8.48
CA GLN A 168 -7.36 11.56 -7.34
C GLN A 168 -8.25 11.32 -6.09
N ARG A 169 -8.88 10.17 -6.00
CA ARG A 169 -9.69 9.74 -4.86
C ARG A 169 -9.21 8.39 -4.35
N ILE A 170 -9.26 8.24 -3.05
CA ILE A 170 -8.96 6.95 -2.47
C ILE A 170 -10.23 6.10 -2.49
N VAL A 171 -10.16 4.98 -3.20
CA VAL A 171 -11.19 3.95 -3.21
C VAL A 171 -10.69 2.75 -2.42
N LEU A 172 -11.52 2.28 -1.52
CA LEU A 172 -11.21 1.13 -0.68
C LEU A 172 -11.80 -0.12 -1.32
N VAL A 173 -10.94 -1.10 -1.53
CA VAL A 173 -11.25 -2.35 -2.23
C VAL A 173 -11.22 -3.50 -1.23
N ASN A 174 -12.19 -4.39 -1.31
CA ASN A 174 -12.20 -5.66 -0.60
C ASN A 174 -11.32 -6.67 -1.33
N PRO A 175 -10.11 -6.99 -0.82
CA PRO A 175 -9.21 -7.92 -1.51
C PRO A 175 -9.65 -9.38 -1.41
N ARG A 176 -10.68 -9.68 -0.60
CA ARG A 176 -11.24 -11.03 -0.42
C ARG A 176 -12.48 -11.29 -1.26
N ALA A 177 -12.95 -10.31 -2.01
CA ALA A 177 -14.09 -10.51 -2.88
C ALA A 177 -13.77 -11.63 -3.88
N ARG A 178 -14.59 -12.68 -3.86
CA ARG A 178 -14.49 -13.80 -4.80
C ARG A 178 -15.26 -13.47 -6.06
N GLU A 179 -15.05 -14.26 -7.08
CA GLU A 179 -15.80 -14.16 -8.33
C GLU A 179 -17.31 -14.12 -8.11
N THR A 180 -17.82 -15.03 -7.27
CA THR A 180 -19.23 -15.14 -6.93
C THR A 180 -19.80 -13.90 -6.24
N ASP A 181 -18.93 -13.05 -5.67
CA ASP A 181 -19.31 -11.83 -4.98
C ASP A 181 -19.35 -10.62 -5.91
N ILE A 182 -18.79 -10.77 -7.14
CA ILE A 182 -18.72 -9.70 -8.13
C ILE A 182 -19.94 -9.78 -9.02
N ARG A 183 -20.70 -8.70 -9.05
CA ARG A 183 -21.90 -8.56 -9.89
C ARG A 183 -21.66 -7.57 -10.99
N GLN A 184 -22.50 -7.63 -11.99
CA GLN A 184 -22.54 -6.61 -13.02
C GLN A 184 -22.72 -5.22 -12.41
N GLY A 185 -21.91 -4.26 -12.88
CA GLY A 185 -21.89 -2.89 -12.38
C GLY A 185 -20.99 -2.66 -11.17
N ASP A 186 -20.45 -3.71 -10.54
CA ASP A 186 -19.50 -3.57 -9.47
C ASP A 186 -18.18 -2.98 -9.97
N TRP A 187 -17.60 -2.08 -9.19
CA TRP A 187 -16.26 -1.58 -9.44
C TRP A 187 -15.22 -2.60 -8.96
N VAL A 188 -14.37 -3.04 -9.89
CA VAL A 188 -13.38 -4.10 -9.67
C VAL A 188 -12.00 -3.56 -9.92
N ALA A 189 -11.11 -3.78 -8.95
CA ALA A 189 -9.69 -3.53 -9.11
C ALA A 189 -9.02 -4.76 -9.71
N TYR A 190 -8.21 -4.58 -10.74
CA TYR A 190 -7.51 -5.66 -11.43
C TYR A 190 -6.09 -5.27 -11.82
N GLN A 191 -5.24 -6.28 -11.98
CA GLN A 191 -3.88 -6.10 -12.47
C GLN A 191 -3.90 -6.03 -13.99
N PHE A 192 -3.35 -4.96 -14.54
CA PHE A 192 -3.10 -4.82 -15.96
C PHE A 192 -1.60 -5.06 -16.22
N ASP A 193 -1.26 -5.97 -17.14
CA ASP A 193 0.15 -6.35 -17.39
C ASP A 193 0.91 -5.31 -18.21
N GLY A 194 0.20 -4.34 -18.76
CA GLY A 194 0.79 -3.40 -19.70
C GLY A 194 1.10 -4.05 -21.05
N PHE A 195 1.42 -3.24 -22.02
CA PHE A 195 1.93 -3.69 -23.30
C PHE A 195 2.74 -2.57 -23.98
N SER A 196 3.57 -2.97 -24.93
CA SER A 196 4.35 -2.06 -25.75
C SER A 196 4.21 -2.42 -27.22
N THR A 197 3.81 -1.43 -28.01
CA THR A 197 3.77 -1.50 -29.48
C THR A 197 4.40 -0.25 -30.05
N PRO A 198 4.82 -0.26 -31.35
CA PRO A 198 5.34 0.95 -31.98
C PRO A 198 4.35 2.12 -31.84
N GLY A 199 4.79 3.17 -31.12
CA GLY A 199 4.02 4.39 -30.88
C GLY A 199 3.10 4.37 -29.63
N VAL A 200 2.92 3.24 -28.94
CA VAL A 200 2.09 3.14 -27.74
C VAL A 200 2.77 2.26 -26.70
N VAL A 201 3.01 2.81 -25.52
CA VAL A 201 3.49 2.08 -24.35
C VAL A 201 2.47 2.28 -23.22
N VAL A 202 1.87 1.20 -22.75
CA VAL A 202 1.00 1.19 -21.58
C VAL A 202 1.73 0.44 -20.47
N GLN A 203 1.96 1.12 -19.36
CA GLN A 203 2.67 0.52 -18.23
C GLN A 203 1.77 -0.48 -17.50
N ALA A 204 2.39 -1.54 -17.00
CA ALA A 204 1.73 -2.46 -16.09
C ALA A 204 1.33 -1.73 -14.79
N GLY A 205 0.17 -2.06 -14.24
CA GLY A 205 -0.33 -1.40 -13.04
C GLY A 205 -1.61 -2.04 -12.52
N THR A 206 -2.16 -1.45 -11.50
CA THR A 206 -3.52 -1.77 -11.02
C THR A 206 -4.46 -0.71 -11.54
N ASP A 207 -5.52 -1.13 -12.19
CA ASP A 207 -6.59 -0.28 -12.69
C ASP A 207 -7.92 -0.66 -12.04
N MET A 208 -8.94 0.19 -12.18
CA MET A 208 -10.26 -0.05 -11.60
C MET A 208 -11.35 0.37 -12.55
N GLU A 209 -12.24 -0.56 -12.86
CA GLU A 209 -13.36 -0.36 -13.78
C GLU A 209 -14.57 -1.17 -13.35
N GLN A 210 -15.72 -0.89 -13.98
CA GLN A 210 -16.93 -1.66 -13.76
C GLN A 210 -16.90 -3.01 -14.47
N ALA A 211 -17.26 -4.07 -13.74
CA ALA A 211 -17.53 -5.37 -14.33
C ALA A 211 -18.82 -5.29 -15.15
N LEU A 212 -18.72 -5.54 -16.43
CA LEU A 212 -19.84 -5.47 -17.36
C LEU A 212 -20.54 -6.80 -17.54
N ALA A 213 -19.78 -7.91 -17.47
CA ALA A 213 -20.31 -9.26 -17.52
C ALA A 213 -19.41 -10.23 -16.77
N ALA A 214 -19.98 -11.37 -16.35
CA ALA A 214 -19.30 -12.43 -15.64
C ALA A 214 -19.09 -13.67 -16.52
N SER A 215 -18.34 -14.62 -16.02
CA SER A 215 -18.08 -15.91 -16.66
C SER A 215 -19.39 -16.59 -17.12
N GLY A 216 -19.43 -17.04 -18.38
CA GLY A 216 -20.58 -17.68 -18.98
C GLY A 216 -21.65 -16.73 -19.52
N ASP A 217 -21.59 -15.45 -19.23
CA ASP A 217 -22.54 -14.47 -19.78
C ASP A 217 -22.35 -14.31 -21.29
N ARG A 218 -23.47 -14.17 -21.99
CA ARG A 218 -23.51 -13.92 -23.42
C ARG A 218 -23.68 -12.43 -23.69
N MET A 219 -22.73 -11.85 -24.39
CA MET A 219 -22.74 -10.43 -24.77
C MET A 219 -22.97 -10.27 -26.29
N ARG A 220 -23.93 -9.47 -26.65
CA ARG A 220 -24.20 -9.11 -28.04
C ARG A 220 -24.08 -7.62 -28.25
N PHE A 221 -23.16 -7.22 -29.09
CA PHE A 221 -22.90 -5.81 -29.38
C PHE A 221 -23.74 -5.33 -30.58
N GLY A 222 -24.30 -4.16 -30.44
CA GLY A 222 -24.93 -3.38 -31.51
C GLY A 222 -24.25 -2.01 -31.62
N PRO A 223 -24.66 -1.19 -32.62
CA PRO A 223 -24.01 0.10 -32.90
C PRO A 223 -23.95 1.03 -31.69
N ASP A 224 -24.98 1.06 -30.85
CA ASP A 224 -25.13 1.98 -29.73
C ASP A 224 -25.54 1.27 -28.42
N TYR A 225 -25.50 -0.05 -28.38
CA TYR A 225 -25.94 -0.82 -27.24
C TYR A 225 -25.15 -2.12 -27.08
N CYS A 226 -25.21 -2.65 -25.88
CA CYS A 226 -24.78 -4.00 -25.57
C CYS A 226 -25.90 -4.74 -24.85
N LEU A 227 -26.22 -5.95 -25.29
CA LEU A 227 -27.16 -6.86 -24.65
C LEU A 227 -26.35 -7.87 -23.85
N LEU A 228 -26.71 -8.04 -22.59
CA LEU A 228 -26.24 -9.12 -21.74
C LEU A 228 -27.36 -10.12 -21.54
N ASN A 229 -27.15 -11.37 -21.94
CA ASN A 229 -28.17 -12.43 -21.84
C ASN A 229 -29.53 -11.98 -22.38
N GLU A 230 -29.50 -11.32 -23.56
CA GLU A 230 -30.67 -10.76 -24.27
C GLU A 230 -31.36 -9.56 -23.58
N THR A 231 -30.87 -9.12 -22.43
CA THR A 231 -31.37 -7.93 -21.73
C THR A 231 -30.50 -6.71 -22.06
N ARG A 232 -31.11 -5.56 -22.39
CA ARG A 232 -30.35 -4.32 -22.67
C ARG A 232 -29.72 -3.80 -21.39
N VAL A 233 -28.40 -3.74 -21.35
CA VAL A 233 -27.64 -3.45 -20.14
C VAL A 233 -27.13 -2.02 -20.08
N PHE A 234 -26.60 -1.50 -21.18
CA PHE A 234 -26.04 -0.15 -21.23
C PHE A 234 -25.91 0.36 -22.67
N GLN A 235 -25.81 1.68 -22.83
CA GLN A 235 -25.35 2.26 -24.07
C GLN A 235 -23.87 1.98 -24.25
N ALA A 236 -23.44 1.52 -25.39
CA ALA A 236 -22.05 1.33 -25.75
C ALA A 236 -21.40 2.71 -25.99
N THR A 237 -21.29 3.50 -24.92
CA THR A 237 -20.78 4.88 -24.99
C THR A 237 -19.27 4.95 -24.87
N LYS A 238 -18.64 3.85 -24.46
CA LYS A 238 -17.18 3.84 -24.35
C LYS A 238 -16.58 3.71 -25.74
N SER A 239 -15.71 4.65 -26.06
CA SER A 239 -14.98 4.69 -27.33
C SER A 239 -14.22 3.38 -27.56
N GLY A 240 -14.32 2.84 -28.78
CA GLY A 240 -13.59 1.64 -29.15
C GLY A 240 -14.25 0.31 -28.85
N MET A 241 -15.38 0.26 -28.13
CA MET A 241 -16.14 -0.98 -27.99
C MET A 241 -16.60 -1.54 -29.35
N PRO A 242 -16.70 -2.87 -29.49
CA PRO A 242 -17.27 -3.47 -30.70
C PRO A 242 -18.66 -2.91 -31.01
N LYS A 243 -18.93 -2.66 -32.27
CA LYS A 243 -20.25 -2.20 -32.75
C LYS A 243 -21.14 -3.33 -33.24
N GLU A 244 -20.59 -4.53 -33.35
CA GLU A 244 -21.25 -5.74 -33.77
C GLU A 244 -20.50 -6.96 -33.22
N GLY A 245 -21.18 -8.08 -33.16
CA GLY A 245 -20.60 -9.33 -32.71
C GLY A 245 -21.31 -9.89 -31.49
N GLU A 246 -21.05 -11.15 -31.26
CA GLU A 246 -21.55 -11.88 -30.12
C GLU A 246 -20.38 -12.67 -29.47
N PHE A 247 -20.27 -12.57 -28.16
CA PHE A 247 -19.20 -13.16 -27.39
C PHE A 247 -19.79 -13.83 -26.16
N VAL A 248 -19.21 -14.95 -25.77
CA VAL A 248 -19.45 -15.55 -24.46
C VAL A 248 -18.22 -15.27 -23.60
N VAL A 249 -18.44 -14.76 -22.40
CA VAL A 249 -17.33 -14.52 -21.45
C VAL A 249 -16.71 -15.87 -21.07
N PRO A 250 -15.42 -16.07 -21.31
CA PRO A 250 -14.76 -17.33 -20.99
C PRO A 250 -14.89 -17.70 -19.53
N GLU A 251 -14.76 -18.98 -19.22
CA GLU A 251 -14.70 -19.45 -17.84
C GLU A 251 -13.54 -18.77 -17.09
N ASN A 252 -13.75 -18.46 -15.83
CA ASN A 252 -12.77 -17.77 -14.96
C ASN A 252 -12.35 -16.38 -15.45
N HIS A 253 -13.21 -15.69 -16.22
CA HIS A 253 -12.96 -14.32 -16.66
C HIS A 253 -14.12 -13.40 -16.31
N LEU A 254 -13.80 -12.11 -16.14
CA LEU A 254 -14.77 -11.01 -16.16
C LEU A 254 -14.59 -10.22 -17.44
N PHE A 255 -15.69 -9.71 -17.97
CA PHE A 255 -15.63 -8.73 -19.03
C PHE A 255 -15.59 -7.33 -18.43
N ILE A 256 -14.47 -6.65 -18.61
CA ILE A 256 -14.18 -5.30 -18.12
C ILE A 256 -13.64 -4.50 -19.29
N TRP A 257 -14.26 -3.37 -19.61
CA TRP A 257 -13.72 -2.48 -20.64
C TRP A 257 -12.79 -1.46 -20.02
N PRO A 258 -11.45 -1.60 -20.17
CA PRO A 258 -10.51 -0.72 -19.49
C PRO A 258 -10.51 0.68 -20.10
N SER A 259 -10.37 1.70 -19.25
CA SER A 259 -10.29 3.10 -19.67
C SER A 259 -9.10 3.37 -20.59
N VAL A 260 -8.03 2.61 -20.43
CA VAL A 260 -6.85 2.66 -21.29
C VAL A 260 -7.20 2.29 -22.75
N ALA A 261 -8.17 1.42 -22.96
CA ALA A 261 -8.63 1.06 -24.32
C ALA A 261 -9.28 2.25 -25.02
N ASP A 262 -10.01 3.09 -24.30
CA ASP A 262 -10.58 4.32 -24.85
C ASP A 262 -9.49 5.28 -25.36
N SER A 263 -8.40 5.40 -24.62
CA SER A 263 -7.26 6.25 -24.98
C SER A 263 -6.51 5.73 -26.22
N ILE A 264 -6.35 4.41 -26.34
CA ILE A 264 -5.60 3.78 -27.41
C ILE A 264 -6.43 3.69 -28.69
N ILE A 265 -7.67 3.22 -28.56
CA ILE A 265 -8.56 2.93 -29.69
C ILE A 265 -9.27 4.21 -30.14
N GLY A 266 -9.60 5.10 -29.20
CA GLY A 266 -10.28 6.37 -29.49
C GLY A 266 -9.40 7.37 -30.23
N SER A 267 -8.08 7.33 -30.03
CA SER A 267 -7.12 8.20 -30.75
C SER A 267 -6.72 7.68 -32.12
N SER A 268 -7.06 6.43 -32.46
CA SER A 268 -6.68 5.80 -33.72
C SER A 268 -7.80 5.86 -34.73
N GLN A 269 -7.45 6.13 -36.02
CA GLN A 269 -8.42 6.05 -37.12
C GLN A 269 -9.06 4.64 -37.21
N PRO A 270 -10.31 4.51 -37.69
CA PRO A 270 -11.04 3.23 -37.73
C PRO A 270 -10.28 2.06 -38.39
N ASP A 271 -9.47 2.35 -39.38
CA ASP A 271 -8.66 1.35 -40.12
C ASP A 271 -7.22 1.22 -39.64
N SER A 272 -6.91 1.84 -38.54
CA SER A 272 -5.56 1.80 -37.97
C SER A 272 -5.14 0.35 -37.69
N PRO A 273 -3.89 -0.03 -38.06
CA PRO A 273 -3.35 -1.35 -37.75
C PRO A 273 -3.28 -1.61 -36.23
N ILE A 274 -3.35 -0.57 -35.40
CA ILE A 274 -3.41 -0.66 -33.95
C ILE A 274 -4.72 -1.33 -33.52
N ARG A 275 -5.88 -0.94 -34.09
CA ARG A 275 -7.16 -1.58 -33.78
C ARG A 275 -7.21 -3.07 -34.10
N LYS A 276 -6.54 -3.48 -35.20
CA LYS A 276 -6.48 -4.89 -35.60
C LYS A 276 -5.52 -5.73 -34.76
N ARG A 277 -4.61 -5.11 -34.01
CA ARG A 277 -3.59 -5.80 -33.21
C ARG A 277 -4.02 -6.11 -31.77
N PHE A 278 -5.09 -5.51 -31.28
CA PHE A 278 -5.58 -5.75 -29.93
C PHE A 278 -6.91 -6.49 -29.98
N PRO A 279 -6.90 -7.82 -29.98
CA PRO A 279 -8.11 -8.58 -29.84
C PRO A 279 -8.78 -8.29 -28.50
N LEU A 280 -10.10 -8.24 -28.54
CA LEU A 280 -10.95 -7.99 -27.36
C LEU A 280 -10.59 -8.88 -26.16
N GLU A 281 -10.20 -10.12 -26.47
CA GLU A 281 -9.79 -11.14 -25.50
C GLU A 281 -8.58 -10.72 -24.67
N GLN A 282 -7.64 -9.97 -25.25
CA GLN A 282 -6.45 -9.51 -24.51
C GLN A 282 -6.70 -8.27 -23.66
N LEU A 283 -7.68 -7.46 -24.03
CA LEU A 283 -7.94 -6.19 -23.35
C LEU A 283 -9.08 -6.27 -22.33
N ALA A 284 -10.16 -6.94 -22.70
CA ALA A 284 -11.42 -6.85 -21.98
C ALA A 284 -11.78 -8.10 -21.18
N PHE A 285 -11.24 -9.26 -21.52
CA PHE A 285 -11.41 -10.48 -20.72
C PHE A 285 -10.33 -10.59 -19.68
N ILE A 286 -10.66 -10.19 -18.45
CA ILE A 286 -9.72 -10.18 -17.33
C ILE A 286 -9.84 -11.49 -16.57
N PRO A 287 -8.79 -12.34 -16.52
CA PRO A 287 -8.83 -13.58 -15.76
C PRO A 287 -8.91 -13.28 -14.26
N HIS A 288 -9.61 -14.15 -13.52
CA HIS A 288 -9.87 -13.96 -12.09
C HIS A 288 -8.61 -13.84 -11.23
N GLU A 289 -7.53 -14.50 -11.61
CA GLU A 289 -6.23 -14.41 -10.93
C GLU A 289 -5.64 -12.99 -10.93
N ARG A 290 -6.04 -12.15 -11.89
CA ARG A 290 -5.63 -10.75 -11.98
C ARG A 290 -6.53 -9.80 -11.19
N ILE A 291 -7.65 -10.28 -10.68
CA ILE A 291 -8.56 -9.48 -9.88
C ILE A 291 -7.96 -9.26 -8.48
N LYS A 292 -7.84 -8.01 -8.09
CA LYS A 292 -7.35 -7.59 -6.77
C LYS A 292 -8.46 -7.44 -5.75
N GLY A 293 -9.70 -7.33 -6.20
CA GLY A 293 -10.88 -7.25 -5.37
C GLY A 293 -11.97 -6.34 -5.91
N ARG A 294 -13.04 -6.19 -5.14
CA ARG A 294 -14.21 -5.35 -5.43
C ARG A 294 -14.20 -4.11 -4.54
N ALA A 295 -14.55 -2.95 -5.07
CA ALA A 295 -14.71 -1.75 -4.28
C ALA A 295 -15.81 -1.94 -3.22
N TYR A 296 -15.58 -1.44 -2.01
CA TYR A 296 -16.65 -1.36 -1.01
C TYR A 296 -17.67 -0.32 -1.44
N GLU A 297 -18.95 -0.61 -1.29
CA GLU A 297 -20.02 0.38 -1.52
C GLU A 297 -19.99 1.47 -0.44
N SER A 298 -19.68 1.08 0.78
CA SER A 298 -19.52 1.99 1.91
C SER A 298 -18.43 1.51 2.86
N TRP A 299 -17.79 2.46 3.53
CA TRP A 299 -16.79 2.22 4.56
C TRP A 299 -17.16 3.00 5.83
N PHE A 300 -17.38 2.29 6.93
CA PHE A 300 -17.92 2.88 8.17
C PHE A 300 -19.17 3.76 7.94
N GLY A 301 -20.09 3.31 7.07
CA GLY A 301 -21.32 4.06 6.74
C GLY A 301 -21.14 5.21 5.75
N LEU A 302 -19.92 5.54 5.37
CA LEU A 302 -19.62 6.54 4.34
C LEU A 302 -19.66 5.90 2.95
N LYS A 303 -20.61 6.31 2.11
CA LYS A 303 -20.71 5.83 0.73
C LYS A 303 -19.46 6.24 -0.06
N GLN A 304 -18.84 5.28 -0.73
CA GLN A 304 -17.76 5.58 -1.65
C GLN A 304 -18.34 6.04 -3.00
N LYS A 305 -17.87 7.20 -3.45
CA LYS A 305 -18.22 7.71 -4.78
C LYS A 305 -17.10 7.31 -5.73
N VAL A 306 -17.29 6.18 -6.41
CA VAL A 306 -16.45 5.76 -7.53
C VAL A 306 -17.11 6.29 -8.79
N LYS A 307 -16.64 7.44 -9.29
CA LYS A 307 -17.10 8.05 -10.55
C LYS A 307 -15.89 8.65 -11.25
#